data_266192cfd3a58db2dbf4de193458799e
#
_entry.id   266192cfd3a58db2dbf4de193458799e
#
_cell.length_a   1.000
_cell.length_b   1.000
_cell.length_c   1.000
_cell.angle_alpha   90.00
_cell.angle_beta   90.00
_cell.angle_gamma   90.00
#
_symmetry.space_group_name_H-M   'P 1'
#
loop_
_entity.id
_entity.type
_entity.pdbx_description
1 polymer ?
#
loop_
_entity_poly.entity_id
_entity_poly.type
_entity_poly.pdbx_seq_one_letter_code
_entity_poly.pdbx_strand_id
1 'polypeptide(L)' 'MSSNLQTSFLPAGQVRSRYGVSDMAIWRWLHNERLGFPRPIRINGRRFWKRTDLESWEASRAAESAA' A
#
# COMPACT_ATOMS: atom_id res chain seq x y z
N MET A 1 3.93 -1.48 24.38
CA MET A 1 3.37 -1.18 24.06
C MET A 1 2.48 -1.16 22.94
N SER A 2 1.50 -0.76 22.93
CA SER A 2 0.51 -0.93 21.92
C SER A 2 0.68 -0.02 20.73
N SER A 3 1.64 0.81 20.75
CA SER A 3 1.85 1.72 19.63
C SER A 3 2.11 0.98 18.32
N ASN A 4 2.63 -0.23 18.40
CA ASN A 4 2.90 -0.97 17.17
C ASN A 4 1.63 -1.32 16.42
N LEU A 5 0.53 -1.48 17.13
CA LEU A 5 -0.72 -1.82 16.48
C LEU A 5 -1.23 -0.71 15.60
N GLN A 6 -0.91 0.52 15.94
CA GLN A 6 -1.40 1.66 15.21
C GLN A 6 -0.80 1.76 13.82
N THR A 7 0.37 1.17 13.63
CA THR A 7 1.07 1.28 12.37
C THR A 7 0.98 0.03 11.53
N SER A 8 0.23 -0.97 11.99
CA SER A 8 0.09 -2.21 11.25
C SER A 8 -0.71 -2.05 9.98
N PHE A 9 -1.71 -1.18 10.00
CA PHE A 9 -2.59 -0.97 8.86
C PHE A 9 -2.66 0.51 8.55
N LEU A 10 -2.69 0.84 7.28
CA LEU A 10 -2.75 2.20 6.82
C LEU A 10 -4.04 2.41 6.03
N PRO A 11 -4.84 3.41 6.39
CA PRO A 11 -6.06 3.71 5.62
C PRO A 11 -5.68 4.28 4.25
N ALA A 12 -6.65 4.22 3.34
CA ALA A 12 -6.41 4.61 1.95
C ALA A 12 -5.81 6.01 1.81
N GLY A 13 -6.27 6.96 2.64
CA GLY A 13 -5.75 8.31 2.57
C GLY A 13 -4.27 8.38 2.85
N GLN A 14 -3.81 7.59 3.83
CA GLN A 14 -2.40 7.58 4.15
C GLN A 14 -1.58 6.89 3.07
N VAL A 15 -2.15 5.88 2.43
CA VAL A 15 -1.44 5.22 1.33
C VAL A 15 -1.27 6.19 0.16
N ARG A 16 -2.30 6.96 -0.15
CA ARG A 16 -2.17 7.97 -1.20
C ARG A 16 -1.07 8.98 -0.85
N SER A 17 -1.04 9.43 0.39
CA SER A 17 -0.03 10.39 0.83
C SER A 17 1.37 9.79 0.79
N ARG A 18 1.47 8.52 1.15
CA ARG A 18 2.77 7.84 1.18
C ARG A 18 3.45 7.87 -0.18
N TYR A 19 2.68 7.74 -1.24
CA TYR A 19 3.23 7.73 -2.59
C TYR A 19 2.98 9.02 -3.35
N GLY A 20 2.25 9.95 -2.75
CA GLY A 20 1.96 11.22 -3.39
C GLY A 20 1.10 11.08 -4.63
N VAL A 21 0.11 10.18 -4.59
CA VAL A 21 -0.70 9.89 -5.77
C VAL A 21 -2.18 10.06 -5.45
N SER A 22 -2.98 10.10 -6.50
CA SER A 22 -4.42 10.23 -6.37
C SER A 22 -5.07 8.86 -6.14
N ASP A 23 -6.35 8.90 -5.76
CA ASP A 23 -7.11 7.67 -5.61
C ASP A 23 -7.22 6.93 -6.94
N MET A 24 -7.33 7.65 -8.04
CA MET A 24 -7.39 7.05 -9.35
C MET A 24 -6.10 6.31 -9.68
N ALA A 25 -4.96 6.84 -9.26
CA ALA A 25 -3.69 6.17 -9.49
C ALA A 25 -3.64 4.86 -8.72
N ILE A 26 -4.12 4.87 -7.46
CA ILE A 26 -4.16 3.64 -6.67
C ILE A 26 -5.06 2.61 -7.36
N TRP A 27 -6.19 3.06 -7.89
CA TRP A 27 -7.10 2.17 -8.60
C TRP A 27 -6.41 1.52 -9.80
N ARG A 28 -5.67 2.31 -10.56
CA ARG A 28 -4.95 1.77 -11.72
C ARG A 28 -3.89 0.76 -11.28
N TRP A 29 -3.19 1.06 -10.19
CA TRP A 29 -2.17 0.16 -9.68
C TRP A 29 -2.77 -1.19 -9.29
N LEU A 30 -3.94 -1.16 -8.67
CA LEU A 30 -4.61 -2.39 -8.26
C LEU A 30 -5.06 -3.22 -9.46
N HIS A 31 -5.33 -2.56 -10.59
CA HIS A 31 -5.77 -3.26 -11.79
C HIS A 31 -4.62 -3.61 -12.73
N ASN A 32 -3.40 -3.28 -12.34
CA ASN A 32 -2.23 -3.61 -13.14
C ASN A 32 -1.51 -4.78 -12.50
N GLU A 33 -1.76 -5.98 -13.01
CA GLU A 33 -1.21 -7.19 -12.41
C GLU A 33 0.30 -7.22 -12.45
N ARG A 34 0.90 -6.63 -13.44
CA ARG A 34 2.36 -6.63 -13.56
C ARG A 34 3.00 -5.80 -12.46
N LEU A 35 2.31 -4.78 -12.01
CA LEU A 35 2.85 -3.94 -10.96
C LEU A 35 2.89 -4.68 -9.62
N GLY A 36 1.94 -5.57 -9.41
CA GLY A 36 1.92 -6.37 -8.19
C GLY A 36 1.65 -5.58 -6.93
N PHE A 37 0.95 -4.45 -7.05
CA PHE A 37 0.65 -3.63 -5.88
C PHE A 37 -0.21 -4.42 -4.89
N PRO A 38 0.08 -4.35 -3.59
CA PRO A 38 -0.67 -5.13 -2.59
C PRO A 38 -2.15 -4.78 -2.59
N ARG A 39 -2.96 -5.77 -2.32
CA ARG A 39 -4.39 -5.57 -2.27
C ARG A 39 -4.80 -5.12 -0.88
N PRO A 40 -5.77 -4.21 -0.79
CA PRO A 40 -6.24 -3.75 0.51
C PRO A 40 -7.17 -4.76 1.15
N ILE A 41 -7.32 -4.65 2.46
CA ILE A 41 -8.38 -5.37 3.15
C ILE A 41 -9.45 -4.36 3.50
N ARG A 42 -10.67 -4.84 3.62
CA ARG A 42 -11.78 -3.96 3.96
C ARG A 42 -12.18 -4.17 5.40
N ILE A 43 -12.25 -3.07 6.13
CA ILE A 43 -12.72 -3.09 7.51
C ILE A 43 -13.81 -2.05 7.60
N ASN A 44 -15.01 -2.52 7.88
CA ASN A 44 -16.17 -1.64 8.03
C ASN A 44 -16.35 -0.73 6.79
N GLY A 45 -16.19 -1.31 5.61
CA GLY A 45 -16.39 -0.59 4.36
C GLY A 45 -15.24 0.30 3.94
N ARG A 46 -14.16 0.36 4.71
CA ARG A 46 -13.03 1.20 4.39
C ARG A 46 -11.84 0.32 4.00
N ARG A 47 -11.01 0.84 3.12
CA ARG A 47 -9.83 0.11 2.65
C ARG A 47 -8.64 0.41 3.54
N PHE A 48 -7.92 -0.65 3.90
CA PHE A 48 -6.68 -0.52 4.66
C PHE A 48 -5.63 -1.42 4.02
N TRP A 49 -4.40 -0.99 4.06
CA TRP A 49 -3.29 -1.81 3.58
C TRP A 49 -2.40 -2.19 4.75
N LYS A 50 -1.92 -3.42 4.73
CA LYS A 50 -0.98 -3.85 5.73
C LYS A 50 0.36 -3.18 5.45
N ARG A 51 0.92 -2.54 6.45
CA ARG A 51 2.16 -1.80 6.25
C ARG A 51 3.30 -2.69 5.74
N THR A 52 3.40 -3.90 6.29
CA THR A 52 4.45 -4.81 5.86
C THR A 52 4.32 -5.22 4.40
N ASP A 53 3.08 -5.32 3.90
CA ASP A 53 2.88 -5.62 2.49
C ASP A 53 3.39 -4.49 1.61
N LEU A 54 3.14 -3.25 2.02
CA LEU A 54 3.62 -2.10 1.26
C LEU A 54 5.15 -2.05 1.29
N GLU A 55 5.73 -2.32 2.44
CA GLU A 55 7.18 -2.29 2.57
C GLU A 55 7.85 -3.36 1.71
N SER A 56 7.25 -4.56 1.67
CA SER A 56 7.77 -5.62 0.81
C SER A 56 7.70 -5.25 -0.66
N TRP A 57 6.56 -4.66 -1.05
CA TRP A 57 6.39 -4.25 -2.44
C TRP A 57 7.39 -3.17 -2.81
N GLU A 58 7.58 -2.21 -1.91
CA GLU A 58 8.53 -1.12 -2.14
C GLU A 58 9.94 -1.66 -2.29
N ALA A 59 10.31 -2.62 -1.45
CA ALA A 59 11.63 -3.22 -1.53
C ALA A 59 11.85 -3.93 -2.85
N SER A 60 10.82 -4.64 -3.33
CA SER A 60 10.89 -5.30 -4.63
C SER A 60 11.05 -4.30 -5.76
N ARG A 61 10.30 -3.21 -5.71
CA ARG A 61 10.40 -2.19 -6.75
C ARG A 61 11.78 -1.54 -6.74
N ALA A 62 12.30 -1.27 -5.56
CA ALA A 62 13.61 -0.65 -5.44
C ALA A 62 14.69 -1.58 -5.98
N ALA A 63 14.58 -2.87 -5.72
CA ALA A 63 15.57 -3.84 -6.21
C ALA A 63 15.54 -3.90 -7.74
N GLU A 64 14.35 -3.87 -8.33
CA GLU A 64 14.24 -3.87 -9.78
C GLU A 64 14.82 -2.62 -10.39
N SER A 65 14.58 -1.49 -9.75
CA SER A 65 15.09 -0.22 -10.26
C SER A 65 16.61 -0.13 -10.17
N ALA A 66 17.17 -0.77 -9.16
CA ALA A 66 18.62 -0.75 -8.96
C ALA A 66 19.34 -1.64 -9.97
N ALA A 67 18.62 -2.60 -10.52
CA ALA A 67 19.23 -3.48 -11.51
C ALA A 67 19.28 -2.80 -12.87
#